data_19c4c213a3a65b37adad222ecd5c702f
#
_entry.id   19c4c213a3a65b37adad222ecd5c702f
#
_cell.length_a   1.000
_cell.length_b   1.000
_cell.length_c   1.000
_cell.angle_alpha   90.00
_cell.angle_beta   90.00
_cell.angle_gamma   90.00
#
_symmetry.space_group_name_H-M   'P 1'
#
loop_
_entity.id
_entity.type
_entity.pdbx_description
1 polymer ?
#
loop_
_entity_poly.entity_id
_entity_poly.type
_entity_poly.pdbx_seq_one_letter_code
_entity_poly.pdbx_strand_id
1 'polypeptide(L)'
;MARIKQVGLGQKSSGTLDGITYVTRNGVTYARSAPNMPAYVYKTPASLKRQAIFKLIQMHQRFHLRTIRQTFTPKGNGSPSNRYFSVNYKALSQALDTLADQYVAGEEVSLTDVEAAISAYAAEHPTSIRIGSLNGYQEVFLTGAWPTTITLNALGGDSTVIIIVAENGTTTTINPSKV
;
A
#
# COMPACT_ATOMS: atom_id res chain seq x y z
N MET A 1 23.35 7.87 -1.78
CA MET A 1 22.42 8.96 -1.37
C MET A 1 23.01 9.64 -0.14
N ALA A 2 23.33 10.92 -0.20
CA ALA A 2 23.90 11.64 0.94
C ALA A 2 22.80 12.00 1.95
N ARG A 3 23.09 11.84 3.23
CA ARG A 3 22.20 12.23 4.33
C ARG A 3 22.64 13.58 4.87
N ILE A 4 21.76 14.56 4.80
CA ILE A 4 22.01 15.89 5.34
C ILE A 4 21.21 16.04 6.62
N LYS A 5 21.87 16.28 7.75
CA LYS A 5 21.22 16.49 9.05
C LYS A 5 20.56 17.86 9.15
N GLN A 6 21.09 18.84 8.45
CA GLN A 6 20.62 20.24 8.48
C GLN A 6 20.94 20.91 7.16
N VAL A 7 19.94 21.55 6.55
CA VAL A 7 20.12 22.39 5.36
C VAL A 7 19.90 23.81 5.83
N GLY A 8 20.97 24.61 5.89
CA GLY A 8 20.99 26.01 6.27
C GLY A 8 19.91 26.49 7.24
N LEU A 9 20.22 27.26 8.24
CA LEU A 9 19.27 27.89 9.19
C LEU A 9 18.23 26.99 9.88
N GLY A 10 18.49 25.68 9.99
CA GLY A 10 17.66 24.77 10.78
C GLY A 10 16.29 24.40 10.18
N GLN A 11 16.02 24.75 8.93
CA GLN A 11 14.74 24.46 8.29
C GLN A 11 14.75 23.11 7.59
N LYS A 12 13.63 22.37 7.73
CA LYS A 12 13.35 21.15 6.96
C LYS A 12 12.99 21.58 5.53
N SER A 13 13.79 21.18 4.56
CA SER A 13 13.58 21.55 3.15
C SER A 13 13.02 20.39 2.37
N SER A 14 12.02 20.66 1.53
CA SER A 14 11.57 19.73 0.49
C SER A 14 11.39 20.52 -0.82
N GLY A 15 11.79 19.92 -1.94
CA GLY A 15 11.76 20.57 -3.25
C GLY A 15 13.03 20.33 -4.04
N THR A 16 13.14 20.97 -5.20
CA THR A 16 14.32 20.90 -6.07
C THR A 16 14.97 22.27 -6.16
N LEU A 17 16.27 22.33 -5.91
CA LEU A 17 17.10 23.53 -6.04
C LEU A 17 18.39 23.13 -6.77
N ASP A 18 18.76 23.85 -7.82
CA ASP A 18 20.00 23.66 -8.59
C ASP A 18 20.26 22.20 -9.01
N GLY A 19 19.23 21.50 -9.50
CA GLY A 19 19.34 20.11 -9.90
C GLY A 19 19.45 19.10 -8.75
N ILE A 20 19.31 19.55 -7.50
CA ILE A 20 19.28 18.68 -6.32
C ILE A 20 17.87 18.68 -5.73
N THR A 21 17.30 17.48 -5.59
CA THR A 21 16.02 17.30 -4.91
C THR A 21 16.24 16.97 -3.45
N TYR A 22 15.63 17.79 -2.57
CA TYR A 22 15.60 17.58 -1.13
C TYR A 22 14.29 16.95 -0.71
N VAL A 23 14.35 15.92 0.12
CA VAL A 23 13.15 15.24 0.65
C VAL A 23 13.34 15.05 2.16
N THR A 24 12.46 15.64 2.95
CA THR A 24 12.44 15.41 4.40
C THR A 24 11.46 14.29 4.74
N ARG A 25 11.94 13.25 5.43
CA ARG A 25 11.14 12.12 5.87
C ARG A 25 11.52 11.76 7.30
N ASN A 26 10.54 11.71 8.19
CA ASN A 26 10.74 11.41 9.63
C ASN A 26 11.84 12.29 10.27
N GLY A 27 11.84 13.58 9.97
CA GLY A 27 12.81 14.54 10.51
C GLY A 27 14.20 14.50 9.87
N VAL A 28 14.44 13.61 8.92
CA VAL A 28 15.71 13.49 8.19
C VAL A 28 15.54 14.03 6.77
N THR A 29 16.42 14.95 6.36
CA THR A 29 16.46 15.46 5.00
C THR A 29 17.47 14.69 4.17
N TYR A 30 17.03 14.20 3.02
CA TYR A 30 17.85 13.51 2.03
C TYR A 30 18.03 14.42 0.82
N ALA A 31 19.22 14.46 0.28
CA ALA A 31 19.53 15.11 -0.99
C ALA A 31 19.83 14.05 -2.06
N ARG A 32 19.32 14.24 -3.24
CA ARG A 32 19.63 13.44 -4.43
C ARG A 32 19.67 14.34 -5.66
N SER A 33 20.42 13.95 -6.67
CA SER A 33 20.32 14.62 -7.97
C SER A 33 18.90 14.56 -8.47
N ALA A 34 18.39 15.65 -9.00
CA ALA A 34 17.10 15.65 -9.69
C ALA A 34 17.19 14.70 -10.90
N PRO A 35 16.22 13.81 -11.09
CA PRO A 35 16.24 12.93 -12.25
C PRO A 35 16.05 13.77 -13.53
N ASN A 36 17.05 13.76 -14.39
CA ASN A 36 16.94 14.35 -15.73
C ASN A 36 16.40 13.28 -16.69
N MET A 37 15.13 12.97 -16.55
CA MET A 37 14.47 11.98 -17.41
C MET A 37 13.64 12.68 -18.49
N PRO A 38 13.88 12.40 -19.76
CA PRO A 38 13.08 12.94 -20.85
C PRO A 38 11.61 12.56 -20.69
N ALA A 39 10.71 13.51 -20.97
CA ALA A 39 9.26 13.34 -20.79
C ALA A 39 8.68 12.13 -21.55
N TYR A 40 9.30 11.73 -22.68
CA TYR A 40 8.85 10.58 -23.49
C TYR A 40 8.96 9.24 -22.75
N VAL A 41 9.89 9.09 -21.81
CA VAL A 41 10.07 7.86 -21.02
C VAL A 41 8.82 7.52 -20.20
N TYR A 42 8.06 8.54 -19.80
CA TYR A 42 6.82 8.38 -19.04
C TYR A 42 5.60 8.06 -19.91
N LYS A 43 5.74 8.17 -21.26
CA LYS A 43 4.65 7.98 -22.22
C LYS A 43 4.73 6.66 -22.99
N THR A 44 5.68 5.78 -22.65
CA THR A 44 5.71 4.46 -23.26
C THR A 44 4.50 3.64 -22.76
N PRO A 45 3.90 2.76 -23.60
CA PRO A 45 2.77 1.92 -23.20
C PRO A 45 3.01 1.18 -21.87
N ALA A 46 4.19 0.60 -21.72
CA ALA A 46 4.58 -0.09 -20.48
C ALA A 46 4.64 0.84 -19.26
N SER A 47 5.07 2.09 -19.46
CA SER A 47 5.10 3.08 -18.37
C SER A 47 3.70 3.55 -18.00
N LEU A 48 2.83 3.78 -18.98
CA LEU A 48 1.44 4.16 -18.76
C LEU A 48 0.68 3.05 -18.02
N LYS A 49 0.86 1.78 -18.44
CA LYS A 49 0.26 0.63 -17.75
C LYS A 49 0.72 0.52 -16.29
N ARG A 50 2.02 0.68 -16.00
CA ARG A 50 2.53 0.68 -14.62
C ARG A 50 1.94 1.82 -13.77
N GLN A 51 1.77 3.00 -14.36
CA GLN A 51 1.14 4.12 -13.68
C GLN A 51 -0.34 3.85 -13.39
N ALA A 52 -1.06 3.23 -14.34
CA ALA A 52 -2.44 2.80 -14.15
C ALA A 52 -2.55 1.79 -13.01
N ILE A 53 -1.77 0.70 -13.03
CA ILE A 53 -1.72 -0.29 -11.95
C ILE A 53 -1.48 0.39 -10.59
N PHE A 54 -0.49 1.29 -10.53
CA PHE A 54 -0.20 2.00 -9.29
C PHE A 54 -1.38 2.82 -8.78
N LYS A 55 -2.11 3.52 -9.67
CA LYS A 55 -3.31 4.29 -9.32
C LYS A 55 -4.44 3.38 -8.81
N LEU A 56 -4.70 2.26 -9.50
CA LEU A 56 -5.73 1.31 -9.10
C LEU A 56 -5.42 0.69 -7.73
N ILE A 57 -4.18 0.28 -7.49
CA ILE A 57 -3.74 -0.20 -6.17
C ILE A 57 -3.92 0.89 -5.11
N GLN A 58 -3.59 2.15 -5.42
CA GLN A 58 -3.80 3.25 -4.47
C GLN A 58 -5.28 3.50 -4.18
N MET A 59 -6.17 3.34 -5.16
CA MET A 59 -7.61 3.47 -4.96
C MET A 59 -8.11 2.43 -3.94
N HIS A 60 -7.79 1.15 -4.17
CA HIS A 60 -8.07 0.06 -3.23
C HIS A 60 -7.45 0.31 -1.85
N GLN A 61 -6.17 0.67 -1.79
CA GLN A 61 -5.46 0.92 -0.54
C GLN A 61 -6.07 2.07 0.28
N ARG A 62 -6.53 3.14 -0.37
CA ARG A 62 -7.18 4.27 0.31
C ARG A 62 -8.51 3.87 0.91
N PHE A 63 -9.28 3.05 0.23
CA PHE A 63 -10.55 2.55 0.72
C PHE A 63 -10.36 1.71 2.00
N HIS A 64 -9.37 0.81 2.01
CA HIS A 64 -9.05 -0.05 3.16
C HIS A 64 -7.99 0.52 4.11
N LEU A 65 -7.71 1.82 4.04
CA LEU A 65 -6.57 2.43 4.75
C LEU A 65 -6.62 2.23 6.27
N ARG A 66 -7.80 2.30 6.87
CA ARG A 66 -7.97 2.13 8.33
C ARG A 66 -7.62 0.71 8.77
N THR A 67 -8.10 -0.29 8.04
CA THR A 67 -7.78 -1.70 8.26
C THR A 67 -6.29 -1.95 8.10
N ILE A 68 -5.71 -1.50 6.98
CA ILE A 68 -4.29 -1.67 6.68
C ILE A 68 -3.40 -1.07 7.76
N ARG A 69 -3.77 0.09 8.33
CA ARG A 69 -3.01 0.71 9.43
C ARG A 69 -2.99 -0.12 10.71
N GLN A 70 -4.01 -0.93 10.93
CA GLN A 70 -4.14 -1.78 12.11
C GLN A 70 -3.57 -3.19 11.90
N THR A 71 -3.54 -3.68 10.66
CA THR A 71 -3.15 -5.06 10.32
C THR A 71 -1.72 -5.20 9.82
N PHE A 72 -0.98 -4.10 9.60
CA PHE A 72 0.39 -4.15 9.10
C PHE A 72 1.37 -3.42 10.01
N THR A 73 2.47 -4.10 10.36
CA THR A 73 3.61 -3.46 10.99
C THR A 73 4.50 -2.81 9.94
N PRO A 74 4.84 -1.51 10.07
CA PRO A 74 5.75 -0.86 9.14
C PRO A 74 7.15 -1.47 9.22
N LYS A 75 7.87 -1.49 8.09
CA LYS A 75 9.27 -1.91 8.04
C LYS A 75 10.17 -0.68 8.06
N GLY A 76 11.06 -0.60 9.06
CA GLY A 76 11.95 0.54 9.23
C GLY A 76 11.19 1.86 9.36
N ASN A 77 11.59 2.88 8.60
CA ASN A 77 10.95 4.20 8.57
C ASN A 77 9.74 4.29 7.64
N GLY A 78 9.20 3.16 7.20
CA GLY A 78 8.02 3.09 6.34
C GLY A 78 6.71 3.35 7.07
N SER A 79 5.59 3.15 6.36
CA SER A 79 4.25 3.15 6.93
C SER A 79 3.59 1.77 6.73
N PRO A 80 2.53 1.44 7.49
CA PRO A 80 1.74 0.23 7.25
C PRO A 80 1.26 0.13 5.79
N SER A 81 0.83 1.24 5.20
CA SER A 81 0.44 1.32 3.79
C SER A 81 1.56 0.97 2.82
N ASN A 82 2.78 1.44 3.08
CA ASN A 82 3.95 1.08 2.28
C ASN A 82 4.27 -0.42 2.43
N ARG A 83 4.08 -0.99 3.62
CA ARG A 83 4.27 -2.42 3.86
C ARG A 83 3.25 -3.24 3.09
N TYR A 84 1.95 -2.87 3.18
CA TYR A 84 0.88 -3.49 2.40
C TYR A 84 1.20 -3.49 0.90
N PHE A 85 1.54 -2.32 0.35
CA PHE A 85 1.91 -2.18 -1.05
C PHE A 85 3.10 -3.08 -1.41
N SER A 86 4.18 -3.03 -0.62
CA SER A 86 5.41 -3.77 -0.90
C SER A 86 5.20 -5.29 -0.94
N VAL A 87 4.40 -5.85 -0.04
CA VAL A 87 4.20 -7.31 0.05
C VAL A 87 3.18 -7.83 -0.95
N ASN A 88 2.24 -6.98 -1.40
CA ASN A 88 1.14 -7.37 -2.27
C ASN A 88 1.29 -6.90 -3.73
N TYR A 89 2.29 -6.05 -4.04
CA TYR A 89 2.41 -5.43 -5.36
C TYR A 89 2.36 -6.42 -6.51
N LYS A 90 3.06 -7.55 -6.39
CA LYS A 90 3.12 -8.56 -7.46
C LYS A 90 1.74 -9.16 -7.72
N ALA A 91 1.03 -9.59 -6.68
CA ALA A 91 -0.30 -10.19 -6.79
C ALA A 91 -1.33 -9.16 -7.28
N LEU A 92 -1.33 -7.95 -6.67
CA LEU A 92 -2.24 -6.89 -7.07
C LEU A 92 -2.00 -6.41 -8.52
N SER A 93 -0.74 -6.38 -8.98
CA SER A 93 -0.45 -6.01 -10.37
C SER A 93 -0.97 -7.04 -11.36
N GLN A 94 -0.96 -8.32 -11.00
CA GLN A 94 -1.55 -9.39 -11.82
C GLN A 94 -3.07 -9.33 -11.81
N ALA A 95 -3.68 -9.14 -10.64
CA ALA A 95 -5.13 -8.99 -10.50
C ALA A 95 -5.70 -7.82 -11.31
N LEU A 96 -4.95 -6.72 -11.41
CA LEU A 96 -5.41 -5.47 -12.02
C LEU A 96 -4.88 -5.25 -13.45
N ASP A 97 -4.23 -6.24 -14.05
CA ASP A 97 -3.56 -6.11 -15.35
C ASP A 97 -4.53 -5.69 -16.47
N THR A 98 -5.69 -6.36 -16.57
CA THR A 98 -6.73 -6.06 -17.55
C THR A 98 -7.39 -4.70 -17.31
N LEU A 99 -7.71 -4.36 -16.06
CA LEU A 99 -8.28 -3.06 -15.71
C LEU A 99 -7.30 -1.91 -15.97
N ALA A 100 -6.00 -2.16 -15.85
CA ALA A 100 -5.00 -1.18 -16.20
C ALA A 100 -4.95 -0.88 -17.70
N ASP A 101 -5.15 -1.88 -18.55
CA ASP A 101 -5.26 -1.68 -20.00
C ASP A 101 -6.51 -0.87 -20.37
N GLN A 102 -7.66 -1.17 -19.77
CA GLN A 102 -8.90 -0.41 -19.90
C GLN A 102 -8.71 1.05 -19.46
N TYR A 103 -8.08 1.26 -18.29
CA TYR A 103 -7.79 2.60 -17.79
C TYR A 103 -6.86 3.40 -18.72
N VAL A 104 -5.84 2.75 -19.31
CA VAL A 104 -4.93 3.39 -20.28
C VAL A 104 -5.66 3.71 -21.60
N ALA A 105 -6.64 2.88 -22.00
CA ALA A 105 -7.51 3.12 -23.14
C ALA A 105 -8.48 4.30 -22.94
N GLY A 106 -8.58 4.82 -21.70
CA GLY A 106 -9.48 5.94 -21.37
C GLY A 106 -10.85 5.51 -20.89
N GLU A 107 -11.04 4.21 -20.58
CA GLU A 107 -12.28 3.71 -20.00
C GLU A 107 -12.34 4.08 -18.50
N GLU A 108 -13.56 4.30 -18.02
CA GLU A 108 -13.81 4.56 -16.62
C GLU A 108 -13.71 3.25 -15.82
N VAL A 109 -12.85 3.22 -14.81
CA VAL A 109 -12.67 2.08 -13.90
C VAL A 109 -13.11 2.50 -12.51
N SER A 110 -14.14 1.85 -11.99
CA SER A 110 -14.70 2.12 -10.68
C SER A 110 -13.95 1.38 -9.56
N LEU A 111 -14.14 1.81 -8.30
CA LEU A 111 -13.64 1.07 -7.13
C LEU A 111 -14.25 -0.35 -7.06
N THR A 112 -15.52 -0.49 -7.43
CA THR A 112 -16.22 -1.79 -7.45
C THR A 112 -15.55 -2.77 -8.41
N ASP A 113 -15.12 -2.31 -9.59
CA ASP A 113 -14.41 -3.14 -10.57
C ASP A 113 -13.04 -3.59 -10.01
N VAL A 114 -12.33 -2.68 -9.34
CA VAL A 114 -11.05 -2.97 -8.69
C VAL A 114 -11.21 -4.01 -7.58
N GLU A 115 -12.23 -3.85 -6.71
CA GLU A 115 -12.53 -4.82 -5.64
C GLU A 115 -12.94 -6.18 -6.21
N ALA A 116 -13.74 -6.21 -7.27
CA ALA A 116 -14.16 -7.44 -7.93
C ALA A 116 -12.96 -8.19 -8.54
N ALA A 117 -12.08 -7.49 -9.24
CA ALA A 117 -10.88 -8.09 -9.84
C ALA A 117 -9.92 -8.66 -8.78
N ILE A 118 -9.69 -7.92 -7.70
CA ILE A 118 -8.85 -8.37 -6.58
C ILE A 118 -9.48 -9.57 -5.88
N SER A 119 -10.80 -9.56 -5.67
CA SER A 119 -11.54 -10.64 -5.05
C SER A 119 -11.49 -11.93 -5.88
N ALA A 120 -11.70 -11.84 -7.19
CA ALA A 120 -11.61 -12.96 -8.12
C ALA A 120 -10.21 -13.56 -8.11
N TYR A 121 -9.18 -12.73 -8.23
CA TYR A 121 -7.79 -13.18 -8.18
C TYR A 121 -7.43 -13.86 -6.85
N ALA A 122 -7.90 -13.32 -5.72
CA ALA A 122 -7.65 -13.88 -4.40
C ALA A 122 -8.35 -15.24 -4.21
N ALA A 123 -9.53 -15.44 -4.80
CA ALA A 123 -10.24 -16.72 -4.78
C ALA A 123 -9.47 -17.82 -5.54
N GLU A 124 -8.85 -17.46 -6.66
CA GLU A 124 -8.01 -18.40 -7.44
C GLU A 124 -6.62 -18.63 -6.79
N HIS A 125 -6.12 -17.62 -6.03
CA HIS A 125 -4.79 -17.61 -5.45
C HIS A 125 -4.82 -17.26 -3.94
N PRO A 126 -5.35 -18.13 -3.07
CA PRO A 126 -5.71 -17.81 -1.68
C PRO A 126 -4.54 -17.44 -0.75
N THR A 127 -3.28 -17.59 -1.19
CA THR A 127 -2.09 -17.22 -0.41
C THR A 127 -1.29 -16.08 -1.04
N SER A 128 -1.87 -15.37 -2.02
CA SER A 128 -1.15 -14.38 -2.80
C SER A 128 -1.24 -12.96 -2.23
N ILE A 129 -2.39 -12.59 -1.67
CA ILE A 129 -2.67 -11.24 -1.16
C ILE A 129 -2.79 -11.28 0.36
N ARG A 130 -1.89 -10.56 1.05
CA ARG A 130 -1.94 -10.43 2.50
C ARG A 130 -2.84 -9.28 2.91
N ILE A 131 -3.73 -9.55 3.88
CA ILE A 131 -4.57 -8.54 4.51
C ILE A 131 -4.18 -8.29 5.97
N GLY A 132 -3.29 -9.12 6.52
CA GLY A 132 -2.71 -8.97 7.85
C GLY A 132 -1.27 -9.45 7.88
N SER A 133 -0.37 -8.61 8.41
CA SER A 133 1.05 -8.89 8.63
C SER A 133 1.58 -8.02 9.78
N LEU A 134 1.08 -8.32 10.99
CA LEU A 134 1.56 -7.73 12.24
C LEU A 134 2.71 -8.54 12.82
N ASN A 135 3.70 -7.87 13.40
CA ASN A 135 4.80 -8.55 14.10
C ASN A 135 4.26 -9.32 15.31
N GLY A 136 4.66 -10.59 15.42
CA GLY A 136 4.20 -11.48 16.49
C GLY A 136 2.86 -12.17 16.20
N TYR A 137 2.28 -11.95 15.03
CA TYR A 137 1.02 -12.59 14.60
C TYR A 137 1.20 -13.39 13.32
N GLN A 138 0.30 -14.36 13.11
CA GLN A 138 0.23 -15.11 11.86
C GLN A 138 -0.20 -14.21 10.72
N GLU A 139 0.34 -14.45 9.52
CA GLU A 139 -0.10 -13.73 8.32
C GLU A 139 -1.51 -14.17 7.92
N VAL A 140 -2.34 -13.22 7.56
CA VAL A 140 -3.71 -13.46 7.07
C VAL A 140 -3.79 -13.09 5.60
N PHE A 141 -4.39 -13.98 4.81
CA PHE A 141 -4.52 -13.83 3.37
C PHE A 141 -5.96 -13.59 2.96
N LEU A 142 -6.13 -12.87 1.86
CA LEU A 142 -7.41 -12.69 1.20
C LEU A 142 -7.73 -13.94 0.39
N THR A 143 -8.95 -14.47 0.52
CA THR A 143 -9.41 -15.67 -0.17
C THR A 143 -10.65 -15.43 -1.05
N GLY A 144 -10.99 -14.19 -1.27
CA GLY A 144 -12.17 -13.75 -2.02
C GLY A 144 -12.46 -12.29 -1.75
N ALA A 145 -13.72 -11.92 -1.50
CA ALA A 145 -14.08 -10.56 -1.14
C ALA A 145 -13.40 -10.11 0.15
N TRP A 146 -13.20 -8.80 0.29
CA TRP A 146 -12.62 -8.23 1.51
C TRP A 146 -13.50 -8.58 2.71
N PRO A 147 -12.94 -9.20 3.76
CA PRO A 147 -13.75 -9.72 4.86
C PRO A 147 -14.28 -8.59 5.75
N THR A 148 -15.45 -8.81 6.34
CA THR A 148 -16.02 -7.92 7.36
C THR A 148 -15.29 -8.02 8.70
N THR A 149 -14.56 -9.12 8.93
CA THR A 149 -13.79 -9.35 10.15
C THR A 149 -12.45 -9.96 9.79
N ILE A 150 -11.37 -9.40 10.33
CA ILE A 150 -10.01 -9.94 10.22
C ILE A 150 -9.58 -10.40 11.60
N THR A 151 -9.23 -11.68 11.73
CA THR A 151 -8.71 -12.27 12.97
C THR A 151 -7.21 -12.48 12.82
N LEU A 152 -6.44 -11.91 13.74
CA LEU A 152 -4.99 -12.06 13.81
C LEU A 152 -4.65 -12.90 15.04
N ASN A 153 -4.09 -14.10 14.84
CA ASN A 153 -3.67 -15.00 15.90
C ASN A 153 -2.20 -14.76 16.24
N ALA A 154 -1.87 -14.63 17.51
CA ALA A 154 -0.50 -14.51 17.95
C ALA A 154 0.30 -15.77 17.64
N LEU A 155 1.56 -15.64 17.30
CA LEU A 155 2.45 -16.79 17.03
C LEU A 155 2.70 -17.66 18.27
N GLY A 156 2.55 -17.09 19.50
CA GLY A 156 2.64 -17.80 20.77
C GLY A 156 1.33 -18.43 21.26
N GLY A 157 0.22 -18.26 20.57
CA GLY A 157 -1.05 -18.90 20.86
C GLY A 157 -1.94 -18.23 21.91
N ASP A 158 -1.45 -17.24 22.65
CA ASP A 158 -2.15 -16.72 23.85
C ASP A 158 -2.96 -15.44 23.65
N SER A 159 -2.89 -14.81 22.49
CA SER A 159 -3.66 -13.59 22.22
C SER A 159 -4.18 -13.53 20.79
N THR A 160 -5.46 -13.23 20.64
CA THR A 160 -6.12 -13.02 19.36
C THR A 160 -6.59 -11.57 19.27
N VAL A 161 -6.25 -10.87 18.19
CA VAL A 161 -6.78 -9.55 17.89
C VAL A 161 -7.82 -9.68 16.79
N ILE A 162 -9.02 -9.18 17.04
CA ILE A 162 -10.10 -9.16 16.06
C ILE A 162 -10.27 -7.71 15.58
N ILE A 163 -10.16 -7.51 14.27
CA ILE A 163 -10.40 -6.23 13.62
C ILE A 163 -11.72 -6.33 12.88
N ILE A 164 -12.70 -5.56 13.31
CA ILE A 164 -13.99 -5.48 12.63
C ILE A 164 -13.92 -4.35 11.61
N VAL A 165 -14.17 -4.69 10.36
CA VAL A 165 -14.27 -3.74 9.24
C VAL A 165 -15.73 -3.42 9.01
N ALA A 166 -16.14 -2.17 9.25
CA ALA A 166 -17.50 -1.74 8.94
C ALA A 166 -17.65 -1.41 7.44
N GLU A 167 -18.86 -1.50 6.91
CA GLU A 167 -19.19 -1.23 5.48
C GLU A 167 -18.76 0.16 4.99
N ASN A 168 -18.63 1.13 5.90
CA ASN A 168 -18.16 2.49 5.60
C ASN A 168 -16.62 2.66 5.74
N GLY A 169 -15.86 1.58 5.80
CA GLY A 169 -14.41 1.60 6.03
C GLY A 169 -14.00 1.99 7.45
N THR A 170 -14.94 2.04 8.40
CA THR A 170 -14.65 2.23 9.82
C THR A 170 -14.19 0.91 10.42
N THR A 171 -13.04 0.90 11.10
CA THR A 171 -12.53 -0.29 11.77
C THR A 171 -12.62 -0.12 13.30
N THR A 172 -13.08 -1.15 13.97
CA THR A 172 -13.04 -1.26 15.42
C THR A 172 -12.15 -2.43 15.80
N THR A 173 -11.16 -2.19 16.65
CA THR A 173 -10.28 -3.25 17.15
C THR A 173 -10.83 -3.75 18.49
N ILE A 174 -11.08 -5.03 18.59
CA ILE A 174 -11.47 -5.69 19.83
C ILE A 174 -10.33 -6.63 20.24
N ASN A 175 -9.85 -6.46 21.46
CA ASN A 175 -8.84 -7.35 22.03
C ASN A 175 -9.52 -8.27 23.06
N PRO A 176 -9.76 -9.55 22.73
CA PRO A 176 -10.49 -10.45 23.61
C PRO A 176 -9.73 -10.86 24.88
N SER A 177 -8.42 -10.61 24.95
CA SER A 177 -7.61 -10.96 26.12
C SER A 177 -7.76 -10.01 27.32
N LYS A 178 -8.69 -9.07 27.27
CA LYS A 178 -8.98 -8.12 28.37
C LYS A 178 -10.43 -8.21 28.89
N VAL A 179 -11.06 -9.37 28.71
CA VAL A 179 -12.34 -9.67 29.33
C VAL A 179 -12.10 -10.54 30.57
#